data_486a23c861d5fd717506f741af3e56c2
#
_entry.id   486a23c861d5fd717506f741af3e56c2
#
_cell.length_a   1.000
_cell.length_b   1.000
_cell.length_c   1.000
_cell.angle_alpha   90.00
_cell.angle_beta   90.00
_cell.angle_gamma   90.00
#
_symmetry.space_group_name_H-M   'P 1'
#
loop_
_entity.id
_entity.type
_entity.pdbx_description
1 polymer ?
#
loop_
_entity_poly.entity_id
_entity_poly.type
_entity_poly.pdbx_seq_one_letter_code
_entity_poly.pdbx_strand_id
1 'polypeptide(L)'
;MRLLFILLFCSVCFGQNTPIHEFEKGLPSSWLGRYEGQMEIYSPTGLQQLVGVQLDLQIMDRENYWIYNMSYLSPQGEVLSTKAYHIVYDETNEKLWMDEGDSLLIEMTRMGNCLFDHYELSGMFFNSSLCKQDSNLVFEISGGQKKAAYTSPFIEEAEGVVESMRVNFLQRAVLKPIK
;
A
#
# COMPACT_ATOMS: atom_id res chain seq x y z
N MET A 1 41.12 26.77 -7.77
CA MET A 1 40.00 27.68 -8.04
C MET A 1 38.90 26.84 -8.71
N ARG A 2 38.01 26.28 -7.92
CA ARG A 2 36.91 25.43 -8.42
C ARG A 2 35.66 26.30 -8.52
N LEU A 3 35.14 26.45 -9.74
CA LEU A 3 33.90 27.16 -10.03
C LEU A 3 32.72 26.36 -9.42
N LEU A 4 32.05 26.98 -8.47
CA LEU A 4 30.80 26.51 -7.90
C LEU A 4 29.67 26.83 -8.89
N PHE A 5 29.12 25.82 -9.57
CA PHE A 5 27.93 25.99 -10.39
C PHE A 5 26.69 25.94 -9.46
N ILE A 6 26.22 27.11 -9.07
CA ILE A 6 24.92 27.25 -8.41
C ILE A 6 23.85 27.11 -9.48
N LEU A 7 23.22 25.94 -9.55
CA LEU A 7 22.00 25.72 -10.31
C LEU A 7 20.85 26.44 -9.58
N LEU A 8 20.52 27.63 -10.03
CA LEU A 8 19.32 28.36 -9.62
C LEU A 8 18.10 27.62 -10.19
N PHE A 9 17.49 26.75 -9.39
CA PHE A 9 16.17 26.18 -9.72
C PHE A 9 15.13 27.30 -9.59
N CYS A 10 14.80 27.94 -10.70
CA CYS A 10 13.68 28.85 -10.81
C CYS A 10 12.38 28.01 -10.72
N SER A 11 11.83 27.87 -9.50
CA SER A 11 10.52 27.25 -9.29
C SER A 11 9.46 28.19 -9.84
N VAL A 12 9.14 28.05 -11.13
CA VAL A 12 7.93 28.64 -11.70
C VAL A 12 6.74 27.85 -11.15
N CYS A 13 6.23 28.26 -9.99
CA CYS A 13 4.92 27.83 -9.50
C CYS A 13 3.85 28.36 -10.46
N PHE A 14 3.54 27.62 -11.52
CA PHE A 14 2.25 27.77 -12.16
C PHE A 14 1.20 27.26 -11.17
N GLY A 15 0.57 28.19 -10.47
CA GLY A 15 -0.62 27.92 -9.69
C GLY A 15 -1.74 27.50 -10.64
N GLN A 16 -1.80 26.22 -10.99
CA GLN A 16 -3.03 25.61 -11.43
C GLN A 16 -3.90 25.50 -10.18
N ASN A 17 -4.95 26.34 -10.12
CA ASN A 17 -6.07 26.13 -9.21
C ASN A 17 -6.79 24.85 -9.67
N THR A 18 -6.20 23.68 -9.46
CA THR A 18 -6.96 22.43 -9.37
C THR A 18 -7.90 22.62 -8.19
N PRO A 19 -9.21 22.45 -8.38
CA PRO A 19 -10.13 22.47 -7.25
C PRO A 19 -9.56 21.47 -6.22
N ILE A 20 -9.34 21.95 -5.00
CA ILE A 20 -9.03 21.09 -3.86
C ILE A 20 -10.27 20.22 -3.75
N HIS A 21 -10.22 19.01 -4.33
CA HIS A 21 -11.25 18.01 -4.11
C HIS A 21 -11.34 17.86 -2.59
N GLU A 22 -12.54 18.15 -2.06
CA GLU A 22 -12.82 17.90 -0.65
C GLU A 22 -12.36 16.50 -0.33
N PHE A 23 -11.39 16.39 0.58
CA PHE A 23 -10.71 15.14 0.85
C PHE A 23 -11.71 14.23 1.56
N GLU A 24 -12.30 13.27 0.83
CA GLU A 24 -13.17 12.25 1.44
C GLU A 24 -12.43 11.59 2.59
N LYS A 25 -12.98 11.72 3.80
CA LYS A 25 -12.44 11.04 4.98
C LYS A 25 -12.62 9.53 4.81
N GLY A 26 -11.58 8.78 5.14
CA GLY A 26 -11.62 7.32 5.05
C GLY A 26 -11.45 6.76 3.63
N LEU A 27 -12.16 5.68 3.31
CA LEU A 27 -12.09 5.03 2.01
C LEU A 27 -12.96 5.77 0.98
N PRO A 28 -12.41 6.19 -0.19
CA PRO A 28 -13.19 6.89 -1.19
C PRO A 28 -14.34 6.03 -1.73
N SER A 29 -15.52 6.63 -1.86
CA SER A 29 -16.70 5.97 -2.39
C SER A 29 -16.49 5.39 -3.80
N SER A 30 -15.64 6.03 -4.61
CA SER A 30 -15.26 5.57 -5.95
C SER A 30 -14.42 4.27 -5.96
N TRP A 31 -13.96 3.81 -4.80
CA TRP A 31 -13.21 2.55 -4.66
C TRP A 31 -14.11 1.38 -4.30
N LEU A 32 -15.33 1.64 -3.87
CA LEU A 32 -16.27 0.60 -3.49
C LEU A 32 -16.64 -0.28 -4.68
N GLY A 33 -16.77 -1.58 -4.43
CA GLY A 33 -17.13 -2.56 -5.44
C GLY A 33 -16.34 -3.84 -5.30
N ARG A 34 -16.55 -4.72 -6.26
CA ARG A 34 -15.86 -6.01 -6.38
C ARG A 34 -14.86 -5.93 -7.52
N TYR A 35 -13.70 -6.48 -7.28
CA TYR A 35 -12.59 -6.48 -8.23
C TYR A 35 -11.98 -7.87 -8.32
N GLU A 36 -11.44 -8.23 -9.47
CA GLU A 36 -10.72 -9.47 -9.66
C GLU A 36 -9.45 -9.28 -10.48
N GLY A 37 -8.48 -10.18 -10.28
CA GLY A 37 -7.23 -10.18 -11.01
C GLY A 37 -6.38 -11.39 -10.71
N GLN A 38 -5.17 -11.37 -11.24
CA GLN A 38 -4.12 -12.33 -10.90
C GLN A 38 -3.07 -11.64 -10.04
N MET A 39 -2.74 -12.27 -8.93
CA MET A 39 -1.61 -11.88 -8.09
C MET A 39 -0.36 -12.62 -8.54
N GLU A 40 0.63 -11.85 -8.90
CA GLU A 40 1.98 -12.31 -9.20
C GLU A 40 2.79 -12.33 -7.91
N ILE A 41 3.39 -13.47 -7.58
CA ILE A 41 4.23 -13.64 -6.39
C ILE A 41 5.66 -13.84 -6.83
N TYR A 42 6.55 -12.92 -6.44
CA TYR A 42 7.96 -12.91 -6.79
C TYR A 42 8.84 -13.17 -5.58
N SER A 43 9.95 -13.85 -5.83
CA SER A 43 11.13 -13.87 -4.97
C SER A 43 12.31 -13.22 -5.70
N PRO A 44 13.50 -13.06 -5.06
CA PRO A 44 14.70 -12.58 -5.75
C PRO A 44 15.12 -13.42 -6.96
N THR A 45 14.61 -14.65 -7.10
CA THR A 45 14.89 -15.55 -8.24
C THR A 45 13.84 -15.43 -9.37
N GLY A 46 12.85 -14.54 -9.24
CA GLY A 46 11.82 -14.27 -10.24
C GLY A 46 10.41 -14.67 -9.82
N LEU A 47 9.50 -14.77 -10.80
CA LEU A 47 8.12 -15.16 -10.58
C LEU A 47 8.02 -16.59 -10.06
N GLN A 48 7.34 -16.76 -8.92
CA GLN A 48 7.17 -18.05 -8.25
C GLN A 48 5.78 -18.62 -8.48
N GLN A 49 4.76 -17.76 -8.47
CA GLN A 49 3.37 -18.21 -8.52
C GLN A 49 2.45 -17.14 -9.11
N LEU A 50 1.37 -17.60 -9.74
CA LEU A 50 0.22 -16.79 -10.12
C LEU A 50 -1.00 -17.32 -9.34
N VAL A 51 -1.72 -16.42 -8.66
CA VAL A 51 -2.89 -16.76 -7.85
C VAL A 51 -4.04 -15.88 -8.25
N GLY A 52 -5.21 -16.47 -8.56
CA GLY A 52 -6.42 -15.69 -8.76
C GLY A 52 -6.83 -14.99 -7.46
N VAL A 53 -7.22 -13.73 -7.53
CA VAL A 53 -7.67 -12.95 -6.36
C VAL A 53 -8.91 -12.14 -6.67
N GLN A 54 -9.78 -12.02 -5.65
CA GLN A 54 -10.90 -11.09 -5.64
C GLN A 54 -10.76 -10.16 -4.43
N LEU A 55 -11.02 -8.87 -4.64
CA LEU A 55 -11.10 -7.87 -3.58
C LEU A 55 -12.53 -7.34 -3.54
N ASP A 56 -13.15 -7.39 -2.37
CA ASP A 56 -14.48 -6.85 -2.12
C ASP A 56 -14.38 -5.69 -1.14
N LEU A 57 -14.72 -4.48 -1.61
CA LEU A 57 -14.74 -3.25 -0.83
C LEU A 57 -16.17 -2.77 -0.70
N GLN A 58 -16.74 -2.82 0.50
CA GLN A 58 -18.13 -2.45 0.76
C GLN A 58 -18.24 -1.50 1.96
N ILE A 59 -19.28 -0.66 1.93
CA ILE A 59 -19.66 0.11 3.11
C ILE A 59 -20.34 -0.81 4.13
N MET A 60 -20.12 -0.56 5.41
CA MET A 60 -20.83 -1.23 6.50
C MET A 60 -21.98 -0.35 7.02
N ASP A 61 -22.96 -0.99 7.70
CA ASP A 61 -23.98 -0.29 8.48
C ASP A 61 -23.41 0.32 9.79
N ARG A 62 -22.14 0.59 9.78
CA ARG A 62 -21.39 1.25 10.86
C ARG A 62 -20.59 2.39 10.25
N GLU A 63 -20.81 3.59 10.75
CA GLU A 63 -20.11 4.78 10.30
C GLU A 63 -18.58 4.61 10.41
N ASN A 64 -17.84 5.09 9.40
CA ASN A 64 -16.38 5.03 9.34
C ASN A 64 -15.79 3.61 9.28
N TYR A 65 -16.59 2.62 8.87
CA TYR A 65 -16.16 1.24 8.68
C TYR A 65 -16.47 0.74 7.28
N TRP A 66 -15.50 0.05 6.68
CA TRP A 66 -15.63 -0.59 5.38
C TRP A 66 -15.14 -2.03 5.45
N ILE A 67 -15.83 -2.90 4.73
CA ILE A 67 -15.36 -4.27 4.49
C ILE A 67 -14.18 -4.21 3.51
N TYR A 68 -13.13 -4.96 3.80
CA TYR A 68 -12.00 -5.24 2.93
C TYR A 68 -11.75 -6.75 2.93
N ASN A 69 -12.33 -7.47 1.96
CA ASN A 69 -12.16 -8.91 1.84
C ASN A 69 -11.29 -9.24 0.64
N MET A 70 -10.12 -9.82 0.89
CA MET A 70 -9.24 -10.35 -0.15
C MET A 70 -9.38 -11.87 -0.19
N SER A 71 -9.96 -12.40 -1.24
CA SER A 71 -10.14 -13.84 -1.46
C SER A 71 -9.11 -14.37 -2.45
N TYR A 72 -8.55 -15.53 -2.15
CA TYR A 72 -7.61 -16.25 -2.99
C TYR A 72 -8.33 -17.40 -3.66
N LEU A 73 -8.13 -17.57 -4.97
CA LEU A 73 -8.89 -18.48 -5.80
C LEU A 73 -8.04 -19.64 -6.31
N SER A 74 -8.68 -20.81 -6.44
CA SER A 74 -8.11 -21.94 -7.18
C SER A 74 -8.04 -21.64 -8.68
N PRO A 75 -7.31 -22.42 -9.48
CA PRO A 75 -7.33 -22.33 -10.95
C PRO A 75 -8.73 -22.50 -11.57
N GLN A 76 -9.66 -23.12 -10.83
CA GLN A 76 -11.05 -23.32 -11.23
C GLN A 76 -11.96 -22.15 -10.81
N GLY A 77 -11.42 -21.16 -10.11
CA GLY A 77 -12.16 -19.98 -9.62
C GLY A 77 -12.87 -20.20 -8.27
N GLU A 78 -12.60 -21.30 -7.57
CA GLU A 78 -13.18 -21.57 -6.26
C GLU A 78 -12.41 -20.80 -5.17
N VAL A 79 -13.10 -20.24 -4.19
CA VAL A 79 -12.48 -19.55 -3.06
C VAL A 79 -11.77 -20.56 -2.16
N LEU A 80 -10.45 -20.44 -2.08
CA LEU A 80 -9.60 -21.25 -1.20
C LEU A 80 -9.50 -20.67 0.21
N SER A 81 -9.38 -19.36 0.31
CA SER A 81 -9.33 -18.64 1.58
C SER A 81 -9.70 -17.18 1.38
N THR A 82 -10.13 -16.52 2.45
CA THR A 82 -10.44 -15.10 2.47
C THR A 82 -9.75 -14.44 3.66
N LYS A 83 -9.05 -13.35 3.40
CA LYS A 83 -8.60 -12.38 4.40
C LYS A 83 -9.74 -11.39 4.62
N ALA A 84 -10.47 -11.55 5.70
CA ALA A 84 -11.63 -10.72 6.03
C ALA A 84 -11.20 -9.60 7.00
N TYR A 85 -10.95 -8.43 6.45
CA TYR A 85 -10.47 -7.25 7.18
C TYR A 85 -11.50 -6.12 7.14
N HIS A 86 -11.27 -5.11 7.95
CA HIS A 86 -12.01 -3.86 7.88
C HIS A 86 -11.05 -2.69 7.69
N ILE A 87 -11.47 -1.68 6.93
CA ILE A 87 -10.86 -0.37 6.99
C ILE A 87 -11.67 0.46 7.96
N VAL A 88 -11.00 1.14 8.88
CA VAL A 88 -11.61 1.93 9.95
C VAL A 88 -11.03 3.33 9.95
N TYR A 89 -11.87 4.35 9.93
CA TYR A 89 -11.44 5.74 10.11
C TYR A 89 -11.73 6.20 11.54
N ASP A 90 -10.67 6.53 12.27
CA ASP A 90 -10.74 7.11 13.61
C ASP A 90 -10.83 8.63 13.50
N GLU A 91 -12.02 9.18 13.70
CA GLU A 91 -12.27 10.62 13.64
C GLU A 91 -11.54 11.42 14.71
N THR A 92 -11.28 10.81 15.86
CA THR A 92 -10.63 11.49 16.99
C THR A 92 -9.18 11.80 16.70
N ASN A 93 -8.50 10.87 16.06
CA ASN A 93 -7.07 10.97 15.74
C ASN A 93 -6.82 11.26 14.26
N GLU A 94 -7.88 11.34 13.45
CA GLU A 94 -7.83 11.50 11.98
C GLU A 94 -6.96 10.44 11.30
N LYS A 95 -7.06 9.19 11.76
CA LYS A 95 -6.24 8.06 11.30
C LYS A 95 -7.08 7.01 10.59
N LEU A 96 -6.47 6.39 9.60
CA LEU A 96 -7.03 5.25 8.90
C LEU A 96 -6.31 3.98 9.32
N TRP A 97 -7.08 2.92 9.58
CA TRP A 97 -6.57 1.64 10.05
C TRP A 97 -7.04 0.50 9.17
N MET A 98 -6.18 -0.47 8.93
CA MET A 98 -6.58 -1.82 8.55
C MET A 98 -6.73 -2.61 9.85
N ASP A 99 -7.95 -3.08 10.12
CA ASP A 99 -8.28 -3.97 11.24
C ASP A 99 -8.32 -5.40 10.71
N GLU A 100 -7.31 -6.18 11.05
CA GLU A 100 -7.19 -7.60 10.68
C GLU A 100 -7.89 -8.54 11.68
N GLY A 101 -8.57 -7.99 12.69
CA GLY A 101 -9.16 -8.74 13.80
C GLY A 101 -8.15 -9.02 14.91
N ASP A 102 -8.60 -9.67 15.98
CA ASP A 102 -7.79 -10.06 17.15
C ASP A 102 -6.92 -8.92 17.73
N SER A 103 -7.39 -7.67 17.62
CA SER A 103 -6.69 -6.44 18.04
C SER A 103 -5.45 -6.10 17.19
N LEU A 104 -5.28 -6.69 16.02
CA LEU A 104 -4.22 -6.33 15.08
C LEU A 104 -4.69 -5.16 14.21
N LEU A 105 -4.14 -3.98 14.49
CA LEU A 105 -4.40 -2.75 13.76
C LEU A 105 -3.13 -2.28 13.04
N ILE A 106 -3.24 -2.01 11.75
CA ILE A 106 -2.16 -1.47 10.93
C ILE A 106 -2.54 -0.06 10.48
N GLU A 107 -1.74 0.94 10.84
CA GLU A 107 -1.98 2.33 10.43
C GLU A 107 -1.77 2.47 8.92
N MET A 108 -2.75 3.06 8.24
CA MET A 108 -2.69 3.35 6.82
C MET A 108 -2.59 4.85 6.59
N THR A 109 -1.82 5.25 5.58
CA THR A 109 -1.72 6.64 5.15
C THR A 109 -2.26 6.79 3.74
N ARG A 110 -3.21 7.70 3.55
CA ARG A 110 -3.69 8.04 2.23
C ARG A 110 -2.86 9.16 1.62
N MET A 111 -2.30 8.93 0.45
CA MET A 111 -1.58 9.92 -0.36
C MET A 111 -2.05 9.85 -1.82
N GLY A 112 -2.68 10.90 -2.30
CA GLY A 112 -3.27 10.93 -3.63
C GLY A 112 -4.32 9.82 -3.82
N ASN A 113 -4.11 8.99 -4.82
CA ASN A 113 -4.99 7.86 -5.15
C ASN A 113 -4.49 6.54 -4.56
N CYS A 114 -3.69 6.57 -3.51
CA CYS A 114 -3.13 5.37 -2.88
C CYS A 114 -3.35 5.37 -1.37
N LEU A 115 -3.57 4.18 -0.83
CA LEU A 115 -3.40 3.85 0.58
C LEU A 115 -2.06 3.14 0.72
N PHE A 116 -1.29 3.53 1.73
CA PHE A 116 0.01 2.95 2.06
C PHE A 116 0.01 2.49 3.50
N ASP A 117 0.67 1.39 3.75
CA ASP A 117 1.07 0.99 5.09
C ASP A 117 2.53 0.52 5.12
N HIS A 118 3.15 0.68 6.27
CA HIS A 118 4.45 0.14 6.58
C HIS A 118 4.42 -0.37 8.00
N TYR A 119 4.69 -1.66 8.18
CA TYR A 119 4.66 -2.25 9.52
C TYR A 119 5.70 -3.36 9.67
N GLU A 120 5.91 -3.74 10.92
CA GLU A 120 6.82 -4.81 11.30
C GLU A 120 6.06 -5.86 12.09
N LEU A 121 6.27 -7.11 11.72
CA LEU A 121 5.68 -8.26 12.40
C LEU A 121 6.67 -9.42 12.46
N SER A 122 6.89 -9.97 13.64
CA SER A 122 7.73 -11.16 13.85
C SER A 122 9.13 -11.06 13.23
N GLY A 123 9.76 -9.88 13.31
CA GLY A 123 11.11 -9.64 12.79
C GLY A 123 11.18 -9.44 11.27
N MET A 124 10.05 -9.29 10.62
CA MET A 124 9.93 -8.90 9.22
C MET A 124 9.37 -7.49 9.10
N PHE A 125 9.73 -6.79 8.03
CA PHE A 125 9.09 -5.55 7.61
C PHE A 125 8.19 -5.83 6.39
N PHE A 126 7.13 -5.04 6.29
CA PHE A 126 6.18 -5.08 5.19
C PHE A 126 5.90 -3.64 4.74
N ASN A 127 5.81 -3.47 3.42
CA ASN A 127 5.33 -2.25 2.78
C ASN A 127 4.21 -2.66 1.86
N SER A 128 3.03 -2.09 2.02
CA SER A 128 1.95 -2.34 1.08
C SER A 128 1.36 -1.05 0.52
N SER A 129 0.69 -1.20 -0.60
CA SER A 129 -0.09 -0.14 -1.20
C SER A 129 -1.31 -0.69 -1.94
N LEU A 130 -2.39 0.10 -1.90
CA LEU A 130 -3.55 -0.09 -2.75
C LEU A 130 -3.83 1.23 -3.46
N CYS A 131 -3.68 1.25 -4.78
CA CYS A 131 -3.77 2.46 -5.59
C CYS A 131 -4.91 2.38 -6.60
N LYS A 132 -5.73 3.42 -6.71
CA LYS A 132 -6.72 3.56 -7.78
C LYS A 132 -6.02 4.05 -9.04
N GLN A 133 -6.14 3.28 -10.13
CA GLN A 133 -5.65 3.64 -11.46
C GLN A 133 -6.81 3.49 -12.46
N ASP A 134 -7.36 4.60 -12.89
CA ASP A 134 -8.59 4.63 -13.68
C ASP A 134 -9.73 3.87 -12.98
N SER A 135 -10.25 2.80 -13.61
CA SER A 135 -11.25 1.93 -13.02
C SER A 135 -10.66 0.80 -12.15
N ASN A 136 -9.36 0.53 -12.26
CA ASN A 136 -8.71 -0.59 -11.59
C ASN A 136 -8.20 -0.21 -10.21
N LEU A 137 -7.94 -1.24 -9.38
CA LEU A 137 -7.11 -1.13 -8.18
C LEU A 137 -5.81 -1.89 -8.42
N VAL A 138 -4.69 -1.31 -8.04
CA VAL A 138 -3.38 -1.97 -8.05
C VAL A 138 -2.99 -2.21 -6.61
N PHE A 139 -2.86 -3.47 -6.24
CA PHE A 139 -2.38 -3.92 -4.94
C PHE A 139 -0.93 -4.37 -5.05
N GLU A 140 -0.09 -3.92 -4.13
CA GLU A 140 1.28 -4.38 -3.98
C GLU A 140 1.62 -4.56 -2.50
N ILE A 141 2.34 -5.62 -2.19
CA ILE A 141 2.98 -5.81 -0.88
C ILE A 141 4.37 -6.41 -1.08
N SER A 142 5.34 -5.80 -0.45
CA SER A 142 6.72 -6.28 -0.43
C SER A 142 7.24 -6.33 0.99
N GLY A 143 8.25 -7.17 1.22
CA GLY A 143 8.82 -7.27 2.55
C GLY A 143 10.05 -8.15 2.62
N GLY A 144 10.59 -8.25 3.81
CA GLY A 144 11.79 -9.02 4.09
C GLY A 144 12.12 -9.02 5.57
N GLN A 145 13.29 -9.58 5.92
CA GLN A 145 13.76 -9.54 7.30
C GLN A 145 14.17 -8.13 7.70
N LYS A 146 13.78 -7.69 8.89
CA LYS A 146 14.15 -6.41 9.48
C LYS A 146 15.65 -6.28 9.72
N LYS A 147 16.37 -7.41 9.84
CA LYS A 147 17.82 -7.41 10.02
C LYS A 147 18.52 -6.76 8.83
N ALA A 148 19.37 -5.79 9.09
CA ALA A 148 20.19 -5.15 8.07
C ALA A 148 20.99 -6.21 7.29
N ALA A 149 20.85 -6.21 5.97
CA ALA A 149 21.66 -7.07 5.08
C ALA A 149 23.03 -6.43 4.81
N TYR A 150 23.09 -5.10 4.91
CA TYR A 150 24.31 -4.32 4.73
C TYR A 150 24.21 -3.02 5.54
N THR A 151 25.35 -2.60 6.08
CA THR A 151 25.48 -1.35 6.83
C THR A 151 26.63 -0.55 6.25
N SER A 152 26.40 0.73 5.94
CA SER A 152 27.42 1.66 5.48
C SER A 152 27.47 2.91 6.36
N PRO A 153 28.67 3.47 6.63
CA PRO A 153 28.77 4.76 7.30
C PRO A 153 28.29 5.87 6.36
N PHE A 154 27.60 6.83 6.90
CA PHE A 154 27.27 8.09 6.24
C PHE A 154 28.22 9.17 6.73
N ILE A 155 29.06 9.72 5.82
CA ILE A 155 30.17 10.64 6.19
C ILE A 155 29.91 12.04 5.63
N GLU A 156 28.78 12.64 5.90
CA GLU A 156 28.57 14.07 5.68
C GLU A 156 27.87 14.67 6.89
N GLU A 157 28.41 15.77 7.42
CA GLU A 157 27.91 16.66 8.48
C GLU A 157 27.06 16.07 9.64
N ALA A 158 26.43 14.93 9.46
CA ALA A 158 25.75 14.16 10.49
C ALA A 158 26.37 12.74 10.54
N GLU A 159 27.00 12.41 11.65
CA GLU A 159 27.44 11.05 11.93
C GLU A 159 26.22 10.12 11.90
N GLY A 160 26.12 9.27 10.89
CA GLY A 160 25.00 8.38 10.68
C GLY A 160 25.45 7.05 10.08
N VAL A 161 24.54 6.09 10.15
CA VAL A 161 24.70 4.75 9.57
C VAL A 161 23.51 4.48 8.68
N VAL A 162 23.76 4.04 7.43
CA VAL A 162 22.72 3.54 6.54
C VAL A 162 22.60 2.03 6.71
N GLU A 163 21.46 1.59 7.18
CA GLU A 163 21.11 0.17 7.26
C GLU A 163 20.23 -0.20 6.07
N SER A 164 20.68 -1.15 5.26
CA SER A 164 19.94 -1.63 4.09
C SER A 164 19.32 -2.99 4.40
N MET A 165 18.01 -3.09 4.32
CA MET A 165 17.26 -4.33 4.47
C MET A 165 16.97 -4.94 3.10
N ARG A 166 17.04 -6.28 3.02
CA ARG A 166 16.76 -6.97 1.77
C ARG A 166 15.27 -7.23 1.62
N VAL A 167 14.71 -6.80 0.49
CA VAL A 167 13.36 -7.23 0.08
C VAL A 167 13.45 -8.66 -0.45
N ASN A 168 12.67 -9.57 0.13
CA ASN A 168 12.73 -11.00 -0.17
C ASN A 168 11.52 -11.49 -0.97
N PHE A 169 10.45 -10.72 -1.01
CA PHE A 169 9.27 -11.04 -1.80
C PHE A 169 8.57 -9.76 -2.27
N LEU A 170 7.83 -9.91 -3.36
CA LEU A 170 6.85 -8.95 -3.86
C LEU A 170 5.60 -9.74 -4.28
N GLN A 171 4.43 -9.26 -3.88
CA GLN A 171 3.15 -9.68 -4.43
C GLN A 171 2.50 -8.47 -5.08
N ARG A 172 1.98 -8.65 -6.28
CA ARG A 172 1.34 -7.58 -7.04
C ARG A 172 0.13 -8.10 -7.79
N ALA A 173 -0.96 -7.33 -7.76
CA ALA A 173 -2.16 -7.63 -8.54
C ALA A 173 -2.74 -6.36 -9.17
N VAL A 174 -3.13 -6.45 -10.43
CA VAL A 174 -3.99 -5.46 -11.09
C VAL A 174 -5.42 -6.01 -11.05
N LEU A 175 -6.25 -5.38 -10.25
CA LEU A 175 -7.61 -5.80 -9.93
C LEU A 175 -8.59 -4.97 -10.76
N LYS A 176 -9.35 -5.62 -11.63
CA LYS A 176 -10.34 -5.00 -12.51
C LYS A 176 -11.73 -5.10 -11.88
N PRO A 177 -12.57 -4.07 -12.00
CA PRO A 177 -13.92 -4.13 -11.47
C PRO A 177 -14.73 -5.22 -12.18
N ILE A 178 -15.50 -5.98 -11.40
CA ILE A 178 -16.48 -6.93 -11.90
C ILE A 178 -17.89 -6.41 -11.62
N LYS A 179 -18.82 -6.73 -12.52
CA LYS A 179 -20.22 -6.30 -12.43
C LYS A 179 -21.00 -7.17 -11.44
#